data_efe3055f3542e1d79a2a06e85b178793
#
_entry.id   efe3055f3542e1d79a2a06e85b178793
#
_cell.length_a   1.000
_cell.length_b   1.000
_cell.length_c   1.000
_cell.angle_alpha   90.00
_cell.angle_beta   90.00
_cell.angle_gamma   90.00
#
_symmetry.space_group_name_H-M   'P 1'
#
loop_
_entity.id
_entity.type
_entity.pdbx_description
1 polymer ?
#
loop_
_entity_poly.entity_id
_entity_poly.type
_entity_poly.pdbx_seq_one_letter_code
_entity_poly.pdbx_strand_id
1 'polypeptide(L)'
;ASAWNLDPANNDLRIKMCIEKNEEDFSTIHHELGHIFYYQAYNHLPSLFRSGANDGFHEAFGDLLTLSITPDYLKQIGFISQDQAEEAKNDAIGLLMKQALEGVVVVPWALMLDKWRAGVFKGEQIRKIQCF
;
A
#
# COMPACT_ATOMS: atom_id res chain seq x y z
N ALA A 1 4.53 5.33 -6.97
CA ALA A 1 4.00 4.18 -7.72
C ALA A 1 2.49 4.25 -7.84
N SER A 2 1.90 3.46 -8.71
CA SER A 2 0.44 3.34 -8.81
C SER A 2 0.05 2.10 -9.61
N ALA A 3 -1.02 1.41 -9.19
CA ALA A 3 -1.60 0.26 -9.89
C ALA A 3 -2.92 0.67 -10.57
N TRP A 4 -3.17 0.13 -11.75
CA TRP A 4 -4.28 0.51 -12.61
C TRP A 4 -5.01 -0.71 -13.16
N ASN A 5 -6.34 -0.71 -13.07
CA ASN A 5 -7.23 -1.65 -13.73
C ASN A 5 -7.81 -0.97 -14.98
N LEU A 6 -7.11 -1.09 -16.11
CA LEU A 6 -7.44 -0.36 -17.34
C LEU A 6 -8.60 -1.00 -18.10
N ASP A 7 -8.62 -2.32 -18.16
CA ASP A 7 -9.69 -3.07 -18.79
C ASP A 7 -10.03 -4.33 -17.96
N PRO A 8 -11.02 -4.22 -17.07
CA PRO A 8 -11.45 -5.34 -16.24
C PRO A 8 -11.92 -6.56 -17.02
N ALA A 9 -12.49 -6.36 -18.22
CA ALA A 9 -13.02 -7.46 -19.03
C ALA A 9 -11.91 -8.33 -19.62
N ASN A 10 -10.79 -7.73 -20.00
CA ASN A 10 -9.61 -8.39 -20.54
C ASN A 10 -8.49 -8.58 -19.51
N ASN A 11 -8.75 -8.21 -18.26
CA ASN A 11 -7.79 -8.28 -17.16
C ASN A 11 -6.49 -7.50 -17.47
N ASP A 12 -6.62 -6.34 -18.13
CA ASP A 12 -5.47 -5.45 -18.41
C ASP A 12 -5.15 -4.63 -17.15
N LEU A 13 -4.21 -5.15 -16.39
CA LEU A 13 -3.73 -4.58 -15.14
C LEU A 13 -2.30 -4.09 -15.30
N ARG A 14 -2.01 -2.88 -14.85
CA ARG A 14 -0.68 -2.28 -15.02
C ARG A 14 -0.22 -1.56 -13.77
N ILE A 15 1.10 -1.60 -13.52
CA ILE A 15 1.78 -0.79 -12.52
C ILE A 15 2.60 0.28 -13.25
N LYS A 16 2.52 1.53 -12.77
CA LYS A 16 3.38 2.62 -13.20
C LYS A 16 4.29 3.03 -12.05
N MET A 17 5.60 2.96 -12.27
CA MET A 17 6.59 3.27 -11.26
C MET A 17 7.91 3.72 -11.90
N CYS A 18 8.61 4.66 -11.25
CA CYS A 18 10.03 4.90 -11.49
C CYS A 18 10.80 4.04 -10.49
N ILE A 19 11.57 3.07 -10.98
CA ILE A 19 12.20 2.04 -10.14
C ILE A 19 13.66 2.33 -9.91
N GLU A 20 14.07 2.38 -8.64
CA GLU A 20 15.44 2.31 -8.19
C GLU A 20 15.71 0.94 -7.53
N LYS A 21 16.98 0.52 -7.50
CA LYS A 21 17.35 -0.76 -6.88
C LYS A 21 17.61 -0.57 -5.39
N ASN A 22 16.53 -0.44 -4.61
CA ASN A 22 16.59 -0.26 -3.16
C ASN A 22 15.45 -1.03 -2.46
N GLU A 23 15.51 -1.11 -1.13
CA GLU A 23 14.51 -1.77 -0.29
C GLU A 23 13.14 -1.09 -0.37
N GLU A 24 13.11 0.24 -0.42
CA GLU A 24 11.89 1.02 -0.43
C GLU A 24 11.07 0.73 -1.69
N ASP A 25 11.69 0.77 -2.87
CA ASP A 25 11.02 0.47 -4.13
C ASP A 25 10.64 -1.01 -4.25
N PHE A 26 11.43 -1.92 -3.66
CA PHE A 26 11.07 -3.33 -3.59
C PHE A 26 9.80 -3.54 -2.74
N SER A 27 9.70 -2.87 -1.61
CA SER A 27 8.49 -2.86 -0.77
C SER A 27 7.31 -2.25 -1.52
N THR A 28 7.51 -1.11 -2.17
CA THR A 28 6.48 -0.41 -2.96
C THR A 28 5.93 -1.29 -4.08
N ILE A 29 6.78 -2.05 -4.80
CA ILE A 29 6.31 -3.00 -5.83
C ILE A 29 5.38 -4.06 -5.22
N HIS A 30 5.69 -4.58 -4.04
CA HIS A 30 4.83 -5.56 -3.36
C HIS A 30 3.49 -4.95 -2.96
N HIS A 31 3.48 -3.69 -2.50
CA HIS A 31 2.26 -2.94 -2.23
C HIS A 31 1.39 -2.82 -3.49
N GLU A 32 1.96 -2.35 -4.60
CA GLU A 32 1.24 -2.21 -5.88
C GLU A 32 0.75 -3.56 -6.43
N LEU A 33 1.51 -4.64 -6.23
CA LEU A 33 1.06 -6.00 -6.55
C LEU A 33 -0.16 -6.41 -5.72
N GLY A 34 -0.29 -5.94 -4.48
CA GLY A 34 -1.50 -6.14 -3.67
C GLY A 34 -2.74 -5.59 -4.35
N HIS A 35 -2.66 -4.38 -4.89
CA HIS A 35 -3.74 -3.80 -5.69
C HIS A 35 -4.05 -4.66 -6.92
N ILE A 36 -3.03 -5.10 -7.66
CA ILE A 36 -3.19 -5.93 -8.85
C ILE A 36 -3.91 -7.24 -8.54
N PHE A 37 -3.49 -7.97 -7.51
CA PHE A 37 -4.13 -9.22 -7.12
C PHE A 37 -5.56 -9.00 -6.63
N TYR A 38 -5.83 -7.89 -5.95
CA TYR A 38 -7.19 -7.58 -5.53
C TYR A 38 -8.09 -7.23 -6.72
N TYR A 39 -7.61 -6.48 -7.72
CA TYR A 39 -8.32 -6.29 -8.99
C TYR A 39 -8.67 -7.63 -9.65
N GLN A 40 -7.70 -8.54 -9.78
CA GLN A 40 -7.91 -9.87 -10.35
C GLN A 40 -8.99 -10.66 -9.58
N ALA A 41 -8.99 -10.54 -8.26
CA ALA A 41 -9.94 -11.27 -7.41
C ALA A 41 -11.40 -10.88 -7.68
N TYR A 42 -11.70 -9.65 -8.05
CA TYR A 42 -13.07 -9.20 -8.28
C TYR A 42 -13.42 -8.88 -9.74
N ASN A 43 -12.47 -8.84 -10.68
CA ASN A 43 -12.75 -8.54 -12.09
C ASN A 43 -13.73 -9.50 -12.76
N HIS A 44 -13.84 -10.74 -12.28
CA HIS A 44 -14.77 -11.74 -12.78
C HIS A 44 -16.21 -11.54 -12.29
N LEU A 45 -16.44 -10.67 -11.31
CA LEU A 45 -17.76 -10.42 -10.76
C LEU A 45 -18.61 -9.55 -11.70
N PRO A 46 -19.95 -9.52 -11.54
CA PRO A 46 -20.81 -8.56 -12.24
C PRO A 46 -20.35 -7.10 -12.00
N SER A 47 -20.57 -6.23 -12.97
CA SER A 47 -20.03 -4.86 -12.98
C SER A 47 -20.30 -4.05 -11.71
N LEU A 48 -21.45 -4.24 -11.06
CA LEU A 48 -21.80 -3.58 -9.80
C LEU A 48 -20.95 -4.02 -8.60
N PHE A 49 -20.28 -5.16 -8.70
CA PHE A 49 -19.44 -5.73 -7.64
C PHE A 49 -17.95 -5.71 -7.98
N ARG A 50 -17.56 -5.09 -9.10
CA ARG A 50 -16.15 -4.93 -9.52
C ARG A 50 -15.48 -3.76 -8.81
N SER A 51 -15.49 -3.79 -7.49
CA SER A 51 -14.82 -2.80 -6.65
C SER A 51 -14.35 -3.45 -5.36
N GLY A 52 -13.48 -2.78 -4.62
CA GLY A 52 -13.12 -3.21 -3.29
C GLY A 52 -14.34 -3.31 -2.38
N ALA A 53 -14.37 -4.30 -1.50
CA ALA A 53 -15.47 -4.49 -0.55
C ALA A 53 -15.65 -3.30 0.41
N ASN A 54 -14.56 -2.56 0.64
CA ASN A 54 -14.51 -1.29 1.36
C ASN A 54 -13.38 -0.45 0.78
N ASP A 55 -13.50 0.88 0.82
CA ASP A 55 -12.50 1.81 0.25
C ASP A 55 -11.09 1.58 0.81
N GLY A 56 -10.98 1.24 2.11
CA GLY A 56 -9.69 0.96 2.76
C GLY A 56 -9.07 -0.40 2.42
N PHE A 57 -9.80 -1.34 1.83
CA PHE A 57 -9.28 -2.69 1.60
C PHE A 57 -8.25 -2.76 0.48
N HIS A 58 -8.29 -1.86 -0.49
CA HIS A 58 -7.25 -1.78 -1.51
C HIS A 58 -5.89 -1.49 -0.89
N GLU A 59 -5.81 -0.46 -0.04
CA GLU A 59 -4.59 -0.11 0.68
C GLU A 59 -4.17 -1.21 1.67
N ALA A 60 -5.13 -1.79 2.39
CA ALA A 60 -4.86 -2.88 3.33
C ALA A 60 -4.27 -4.13 2.65
N PHE A 61 -4.68 -4.46 1.43
CA PHE A 61 -4.09 -5.55 0.65
C PHE A 61 -2.68 -5.22 0.16
N GLY A 62 -2.42 -3.99 -0.24
CA GLY A 62 -1.08 -3.51 -0.54
C GLY A 62 -0.15 -3.69 0.66
N ASP A 63 -0.55 -3.17 1.80
CA ASP A 63 0.21 -3.26 3.05
C ASP A 63 0.40 -4.72 3.52
N LEU A 64 -0.63 -5.56 3.39
CA LEU A 64 -0.53 -6.98 3.72
C LEU A 64 0.59 -7.69 2.93
N LEU A 65 0.72 -7.39 1.63
CA LEU A 65 1.77 -7.98 0.82
C LEU A 65 3.16 -7.46 1.20
N THR A 66 3.30 -6.22 1.61
CA THR A 66 4.59 -5.72 2.10
C THR A 66 5.05 -6.45 3.38
N LEU A 67 4.13 -6.87 4.24
CA LEU A 67 4.44 -7.68 5.42
C LEU A 67 4.99 -9.08 5.09
N SER A 68 4.79 -9.56 3.86
CA SER A 68 5.38 -10.84 3.40
C SER A 68 6.87 -10.75 3.11
N ILE A 69 7.45 -9.56 3.02
CA ILE A 69 8.87 -9.32 2.80
C ILE A 69 9.63 -9.59 4.10
N THR A 70 9.92 -10.85 4.33
CA THR A 70 10.66 -11.32 5.51
C THR A 70 12.11 -11.63 5.14
N PRO A 71 13.06 -11.66 6.11
CA PRO A 71 14.43 -12.11 5.85
C PRO A 71 14.50 -13.50 5.22
N ASP A 72 13.62 -14.43 5.63
CA ASP A 72 13.56 -15.77 5.02
C ASP A 72 13.09 -15.73 3.57
N TYR A 73 12.12 -14.89 3.24
CA TYR A 73 11.69 -14.67 1.86
C TYR A 73 12.82 -14.10 1.01
N LEU A 74 13.49 -13.04 1.48
CA LEU A 74 14.61 -12.42 0.75
C LEU A 74 15.77 -13.40 0.51
N LYS A 75 16.06 -14.28 1.48
CA LYS A 75 17.00 -15.36 1.32
C LYS A 75 16.53 -16.38 0.29
N GLN A 76 15.26 -16.79 0.33
CA GLN A 76 14.69 -17.76 -0.59
C GLN A 76 14.80 -17.31 -2.05
N ILE A 77 14.61 -16.03 -2.31
CA ILE A 77 14.75 -15.44 -3.66
C ILE A 77 16.19 -15.05 -4.01
N GLY A 78 17.16 -15.28 -3.11
CA GLY A 78 18.59 -15.08 -3.37
C GLY A 78 19.07 -13.62 -3.26
N PHE A 79 18.33 -12.75 -2.60
CA PHE A 79 18.70 -11.35 -2.43
C PHE A 79 19.63 -11.11 -1.25
N ILE A 80 19.57 -11.95 -0.23
CA ILE A 80 20.46 -11.89 0.93
C ILE A 80 21.05 -13.28 1.25
N SER A 81 22.21 -13.29 1.91
CA SER A 81 22.85 -14.50 2.37
C SER A 81 22.17 -15.07 3.63
N GLN A 82 22.56 -16.30 4.02
CA GLN A 82 22.11 -16.91 5.28
C GLN A 82 22.48 -16.03 6.48
N ASP A 83 23.74 -15.58 6.53
CA ASP A 83 24.25 -14.77 7.66
C ASP A 83 23.51 -13.44 7.78
N GLN A 84 23.24 -12.78 6.65
CA GLN A 84 22.44 -11.54 6.61
C GLN A 84 20.98 -11.77 7.05
N ALA A 85 20.39 -12.92 6.71
CA ALA A 85 19.04 -13.25 7.14
C ALA A 85 18.97 -13.50 8.66
N GLU A 86 19.99 -14.12 9.25
CA GLU A 86 20.07 -14.33 10.69
C GLU A 86 20.32 -13.01 11.45
N GLU A 87 21.20 -12.15 10.94
CA GLU A 87 21.41 -10.81 11.49
C GLU A 87 20.13 -9.98 11.49
N ALA A 88 19.41 -9.96 10.36
CA ALA A 88 18.13 -9.25 10.25
C ALA A 88 17.06 -9.79 11.20
N LYS A 89 17.03 -11.10 11.48
CA LYS A 89 16.13 -11.68 12.49
C LYS A 89 16.48 -11.24 13.91
N ASN A 90 17.76 -11.07 14.21
CA ASN A 90 18.21 -10.60 15.52
C ASN A 90 17.85 -9.12 15.75
N ASP A 91 17.69 -8.33 14.68
CA ASP A 91 17.22 -6.93 14.75
C ASP A 91 15.70 -6.78 14.59
N ALA A 92 14.92 -7.78 14.91
CA ALA A 92 13.46 -7.75 14.81
C ALA A 92 12.82 -6.58 15.57
N ILE A 93 13.42 -6.13 16.67
CA ILE A 93 12.93 -4.98 17.46
C ILE A 93 13.10 -3.68 16.66
N GLY A 94 14.24 -3.48 15.99
CA GLY A 94 14.48 -2.32 15.13
C GLY A 94 13.46 -2.24 13.99
N LEU A 95 13.19 -3.37 13.33
CA LEU A 95 12.18 -3.45 12.26
C LEU A 95 10.78 -3.13 12.77
N LEU A 96 10.35 -3.69 13.90
CA LEU A 96 9.05 -3.40 14.51
C LEU A 96 8.94 -1.93 14.94
N MET A 97 10.03 -1.35 15.44
CA MET A 97 10.06 0.06 15.82
C MET A 97 9.91 0.96 14.59
N LYS A 98 10.57 0.66 13.47
CA LYS A 98 10.40 1.37 12.20
C LYS A 98 8.92 1.35 11.77
N GLN A 99 8.29 0.17 11.74
CA GLN A 99 6.88 0.02 11.38
C GLN A 99 5.95 0.80 12.33
N ALA A 100 6.22 0.76 13.63
CA ALA A 100 5.42 1.49 14.63
C ALA A 100 5.53 3.02 14.43
N LEU A 101 6.71 3.54 14.14
CA LEU A 101 6.94 4.97 13.88
C LEU A 101 6.22 5.43 12.60
N GLU A 102 6.24 4.63 11.54
CA GLU A 102 5.49 4.90 10.33
C GLU A 102 3.97 4.92 10.62
N GLY A 103 3.44 3.95 11.33
CA GLY A 103 2.03 3.87 11.71
C GLY A 103 1.56 5.04 12.59
N VAL A 104 2.38 5.44 13.57
CA VAL A 104 2.06 6.59 14.47
C VAL A 104 1.92 7.90 13.70
N VAL A 105 2.64 8.09 12.60
CA VAL A 105 2.53 9.29 11.76
C VAL A 105 1.34 9.22 10.80
N VAL A 106 1.12 8.06 10.19
CA VAL A 106 0.07 7.87 9.17
C VAL A 106 -1.34 7.99 9.75
N VAL A 107 -1.61 7.43 10.94
CA VAL A 107 -2.96 7.43 11.54
C VAL A 107 -3.51 8.84 11.80
N PRO A 108 -2.80 9.77 12.50
CA PRO A 108 -3.30 11.12 12.69
C PRO A 108 -3.36 11.92 11.38
N TRP A 109 -2.45 11.68 10.45
CA TRP A 109 -2.48 12.31 9.13
C TRP A 109 -3.72 11.89 8.34
N ALA A 110 -4.03 10.59 8.27
CA ALA A 110 -5.22 10.07 7.61
C ALA A 110 -6.51 10.61 8.24
N LEU A 111 -6.59 10.66 9.58
CA LEU A 111 -7.72 11.24 10.30
C LEU A 111 -7.91 12.74 10.00
N MET A 112 -6.80 13.48 9.89
CA MET A 112 -6.84 14.90 9.52
C MET A 112 -7.40 15.09 8.11
N LEU A 113 -6.92 14.30 7.14
CA LEU A 113 -7.39 14.35 5.75
C LEU A 113 -8.87 13.95 5.64
N ASP A 114 -9.29 12.89 6.33
CA ASP A 114 -10.67 12.44 6.31
C ASP A 114 -11.63 13.50 6.88
N LYS A 115 -11.29 14.10 8.01
CA LYS A 115 -12.04 15.21 8.60
C LYS A 115 -12.08 16.43 7.67
N TRP A 116 -10.95 16.78 7.04
CA TRP A 116 -10.88 17.87 6.08
C TRP A 116 -11.79 17.60 4.88
N ARG A 117 -11.69 16.41 4.29
CA ARG A 117 -12.53 15.98 3.16
C ARG A 117 -14.01 16.02 3.51
N ALA A 118 -14.40 15.47 4.66
CA ALA A 118 -15.78 15.53 5.15
C ALA A 118 -16.28 16.97 5.30
N GLY A 119 -15.45 17.88 5.83
CA GLY A 119 -15.76 19.31 5.94
C GLY A 119 -15.94 20.01 4.60
N VAL A 120 -15.14 19.63 3.58
CA VAL A 120 -15.31 20.15 2.20
C VAL A 120 -16.68 19.75 1.63
N PHE A 121 -17.07 18.48 1.73
CA PHE A 121 -18.37 18.01 1.24
C PHE A 121 -19.56 18.59 2.01
N LYS A 122 -19.38 18.91 3.30
CA LYS A 122 -20.40 19.61 4.11
C LYS A 122 -20.45 21.11 3.86
N GLY A 123 -19.56 21.67 3.02
CA GLY A 123 -19.46 23.11 2.78
C GLY A 123 -18.83 23.92 3.92
N GLU A 124 -18.29 23.28 4.95
CA GLU A 124 -17.71 23.94 6.13
C GLU A 124 -16.36 24.59 5.85
N GLN A 125 -15.60 24.07 4.85
CA GLN A 125 -14.23 24.53 4.55
C GLN A 125 -14.18 25.64 3.49
N ILE A 126 -15.21 25.82 2.68
CA ILE A 126 -15.22 26.82 1.57
C ILE A 126 -15.15 28.25 2.14
N ARG A 127 -15.69 28.48 3.32
CA ARG A 127 -15.66 29.80 3.97
C ARG A 127 -14.28 30.22 4.49
N LYS A 128 -13.35 29.28 4.72
CA LYS A 128 -12.01 29.60 5.25
C LYS A 128 -10.99 29.92 4.16
N ILE A 129 -11.22 29.50 2.91
CA ILE A 129 -10.33 29.76 1.77
C ILE A 129 -10.55 31.16 1.19
N GLN A 130 -11.68 31.79 1.44
CA GLN A 130 -12.00 33.15 0.96
C GLN A 130 -11.40 34.28 1.81
N CYS A 131 -10.71 33.97 2.91
CA CYS A 131 -10.15 34.97 3.84
C CYS A 131 -8.60 35.05 3.81
N PHE A 132 -7.95 34.63 2.70
CA PHE A 132 -6.53 34.86 2.48
C PHE A 132 -6.28 35.57 1.16
#